data_c27543d04679ca52d691075bd23eaece
#
_entry.id   c27543d04679ca52d691075bd23eaece
#
_cell.length_a   1.000
_cell.length_b   1.000
_cell.length_c   1.000
_cell.angle_alpha   90.00
_cell.angle_beta   90.00
_cell.angle_gamma   90.00
#
_symmetry.space_group_name_H-M   'P 1'
#
loop_
_entity.id
_entity.type
_entity.pdbx_description
1 polymer ?
#
loop_
_entity_poly.entity_id
_entity_poly.type
_entity_poly.pdbx_seq_one_letter_code
_entity_poly.pdbx_strand_id
1 'polypeptide(L)'
;EVTCRNTIHSALLFRDPAWHKNRIFRQELSATLLRDLDQAVADETDKHGDAMTCHHLVSALSFGFWQYLATDKMKRLLFPKGIKKNFKGAPDDAKPHDLYNLIESVRLWRNRIAHHNAIFDKGPASKYQDALKLISWTSVDLGNWVSKRCKVNQVINNRPRSS
;
A
#
# COMPACT_ATOMS: atom_id res chain seq x y z
N GLU A 1 2.43 -0.74 5.24
CA GLU A 1 2.47 -1.50 3.98
C GLU A 1 1.44 -2.63 3.99
N VAL A 2 1.52 -3.59 4.90
CA VAL A 2 0.63 -4.77 4.96
C VAL A 2 -0.85 -4.38 4.99
N THR A 3 -1.26 -3.49 5.88
CA THR A 3 -2.65 -3.03 6.00
C THR A 3 -3.17 -2.40 4.71
N CYS A 4 -2.34 -1.60 4.03
CA CYS A 4 -2.70 -0.96 2.77
C CYS A 4 -2.90 -1.99 1.66
N ARG A 5 -1.98 -2.95 1.50
CA ARG A 5 -2.11 -4.05 0.53
C ARG A 5 -3.41 -4.83 0.76
N ASN A 6 -3.67 -5.21 2.01
CA ASN A 6 -4.87 -5.95 2.38
C ASN A 6 -6.15 -5.15 2.07
N THR A 7 -6.15 -3.84 2.29
CA THR A 7 -7.31 -2.98 1.99
C THR A 7 -7.57 -2.91 0.49
N ILE A 8 -6.53 -2.74 -0.34
CA ILE A 8 -6.67 -2.74 -1.80
C ILE A 8 -7.09 -4.12 -2.30
N HIS A 9 -6.49 -5.19 -1.77
CA HIS A 9 -6.87 -6.57 -2.10
C HIS A 9 -8.33 -6.85 -1.76
N SER A 10 -8.83 -6.39 -0.60
CA SER A 10 -10.24 -6.52 -0.25
C SER A 10 -11.17 -5.79 -1.22
N ALA A 11 -10.72 -4.64 -1.76
CA ALA A 11 -11.47 -3.93 -2.80
C ALA A 11 -11.53 -4.72 -4.12
N LEU A 12 -10.45 -5.41 -4.49
CA LEU A 12 -10.41 -6.31 -5.65
C LEU A 12 -11.31 -7.51 -5.44
N LEU A 13 -11.20 -8.20 -4.29
CA LEU A 13 -12.01 -9.38 -3.95
C LEU A 13 -13.51 -9.10 -3.99
N PHE A 14 -13.92 -7.94 -3.49
CA PHE A 14 -15.33 -7.53 -3.54
C PHE A 14 -15.88 -7.46 -4.96
N ARG A 15 -15.01 -7.21 -5.95
CA ARG A 15 -15.38 -7.13 -7.35
C ARG A 15 -15.29 -8.45 -8.09
N ASP A 16 -14.19 -9.14 -7.87
CA ASP A 16 -13.90 -10.41 -8.52
C ASP A 16 -12.94 -11.23 -7.64
N PRO A 17 -13.39 -12.35 -7.07
CA PRO A 17 -12.53 -13.24 -6.30
C PRO A 17 -11.34 -13.79 -7.10
N ALA A 18 -11.45 -13.83 -8.43
CA ALA A 18 -10.39 -14.24 -9.35
C ALA A 18 -9.76 -13.06 -10.10
N TRP A 19 -9.66 -11.89 -9.46
CA TRP A 19 -9.20 -10.63 -10.06
C TRP A 19 -7.91 -10.77 -10.86
N HIS A 20 -6.98 -11.61 -10.41
CA HIS A 20 -5.70 -11.84 -11.08
C HIS A 20 -5.85 -12.52 -12.46
N LYS A 21 -6.98 -13.18 -12.72
CA LYS A 21 -7.34 -13.80 -14.01
C LYS A 21 -8.26 -12.89 -14.85
N ASN A 22 -8.79 -11.81 -14.25
CA ASN A 22 -9.76 -10.94 -14.90
C ASN A 22 -9.14 -10.19 -16.08
N ARG A 23 -9.71 -10.37 -17.28
CA ARG A 23 -9.18 -9.79 -18.51
C ARG A 23 -9.16 -8.27 -18.48
N ILE A 24 -10.22 -7.62 -17.98
CA ILE A 24 -10.29 -6.15 -17.92
C ILE A 24 -9.24 -5.60 -16.97
N PHE A 25 -9.10 -6.19 -15.78
CA PHE A 25 -8.05 -5.81 -14.82
C PHE A 25 -6.66 -5.92 -15.44
N ARG A 26 -6.36 -7.04 -16.10
CA ARG A 26 -5.07 -7.31 -16.73
C ARG A 26 -4.73 -6.33 -17.85
N GLN A 27 -5.72 -5.92 -18.64
CA GLN A 27 -5.55 -4.93 -19.71
C GLN A 27 -5.23 -3.52 -19.21
N GLU A 28 -5.59 -3.19 -17.97
CA GLU A 28 -5.28 -1.92 -17.34
C GLU A 28 -3.86 -1.86 -16.76
N LEU A 29 -3.20 -2.99 -16.58
CA LEU A 29 -1.82 -3.03 -16.10
C LEU A 29 -0.83 -2.60 -17.18
N SER A 30 0.31 -2.03 -16.77
CA SER A 30 1.44 -1.86 -17.68
C SER A 30 2.08 -3.21 -18.01
N ALA A 31 2.82 -3.30 -19.11
CA ALA A 31 3.49 -4.53 -19.50
C ALA A 31 4.42 -5.10 -18.41
N THR A 32 5.08 -4.21 -17.65
CA THR A 32 5.94 -4.61 -16.53
C THR A 32 5.11 -5.21 -15.40
N LEU A 33 4.04 -4.53 -14.98
CA LEU A 33 3.20 -5.01 -13.88
C LEU A 33 2.42 -6.28 -14.24
N LEU A 34 2.10 -6.44 -15.52
CA LEU A 34 1.49 -7.68 -16.01
C LEU A 34 2.46 -8.85 -15.91
N ARG A 35 3.72 -8.66 -16.29
CA ARG A 35 4.78 -9.68 -16.10
C ARG A 35 5.01 -9.99 -14.62
N ASP A 36 5.06 -8.97 -13.76
CA ASP A 36 5.21 -9.17 -12.31
C ASP A 36 4.05 -10.00 -11.74
N LEU A 37 2.82 -9.73 -12.20
CA LEU A 37 1.64 -10.50 -11.81
C LEU A 37 1.73 -11.95 -12.30
N ASP A 38 2.09 -12.16 -13.58
CA ASP A 38 2.21 -13.50 -14.16
C ASP A 38 3.29 -14.32 -13.46
N GLN A 39 4.43 -13.70 -13.16
CA GLN A 39 5.50 -14.36 -12.41
C GLN A 39 5.04 -14.72 -10.99
N ALA A 40 4.39 -13.79 -10.27
CA ALA A 40 3.87 -14.06 -8.94
C ALA A 40 2.83 -15.19 -8.94
N VAL A 41 1.95 -15.24 -9.95
CA VAL A 41 0.98 -16.33 -10.11
C VAL A 41 1.69 -17.67 -10.35
N ALA A 42 2.70 -17.71 -11.22
CA ALA A 42 3.48 -18.91 -11.48
C ALA A 42 4.20 -19.41 -10.22
N ASP A 43 4.94 -18.52 -9.54
CA ASP A 43 5.70 -18.85 -8.34
C ASP A 43 4.80 -19.36 -7.20
N GLU A 44 3.63 -18.74 -7.01
CA GLU A 44 2.69 -19.16 -5.96
C GLU A 44 1.93 -20.44 -6.35
N THR A 45 1.71 -20.68 -7.64
CA THR A 45 1.15 -21.94 -8.14
C THR A 45 2.14 -23.10 -7.95
N ASP A 46 3.43 -22.87 -8.22
CA ASP A 46 4.47 -23.87 -7.99
C ASP A 46 4.59 -24.27 -6.50
N LYS A 47 4.39 -23.31 -5.59
CA LYS A 47 4.43 -23.56 -4.14
C LYS A 47 3.18 -24.26 -3.59
N HIS A 48 2.01 -23.93 -4.13
CA HIS A 48 0.72 -24.28 -3.52
C HIS A 48 -0.14 -25.20 -4.38
N GLY A 49 0.23 -25.45 -5.63
CA GLY A 49 -0.54 -26.29 -6.56
C GLY A 49 -2.00 -25.81 -6.70
N ASP A 50 -2.92 -26.74 -6.63
CA ASP A 50 -4.38 -26.49 -6.73
C ASP A 50 -4.93 -25.66 -5.54
N ALA A 51 -4.18 -25.58 -4.40
CA ALA A 51 -4.56 -24.75 -3.26
C ALA A 51 -4.18 -23.27 -3.42
N MET A 52 -3.55 -22.88 -4.53
CA MET A 52 -3.20 -21.49 -4.82
C MET A 52 -4.44 -20.61 -4.89
N THR A 53 -4.43 -19.50 -4.19
CA THR A 53 -5.49 -18.49 -4.19
C THR A 53 -4.90 -17.10 -4.40
N CYS A 54 -5.75 -16.13 -4.78
CA CYS A 54 -5.31 -14.73 -4.91
C CYS A 54 -4.81 -14.10 -3.59
N HIS A 55 -5.08 -14.71 -2.44
CA HIS A 55 -4.53 -14.25 -1.16
C HIS A 55 -3.00 -14.42 -1.08
N HIS A 56 -2.44 -15.46 -1.71
CA HIS A 56 -0.99 -15.66 -1.77
C HIS A 56 -0.29 -14.52 -2.52
N LEU A 57 -0.97 -13.92 -3.52
CA LEU A 57 -0.43 -12.80 -4.30
C LEU A 57 -0.25 -11.51 -3.49
N VAL A 58 -0.90 -11.37 -2.31
CA VAL A 58 -0.80 -10.15 -1.51
C VAL A 58 0.63 -9.89 -1.04
N SER A 59 1.33 -10.95 -0.63
CA SER A 59 2.73 -10.88 -0.19
C SER A 59 3.73 -11.04 -1.34
N ALA A 60 3.37 -11.79 -2.38
CA ALA A 60 4.24 -12.04 -3.53
C ALA A 60 4.46 -10.78 -4.39
N LEU A 61 3.43 -9.94 -4.54
CA LEU A 61 3.51 -8.71 -5.32
C LEU A 61 4.19 -7.58 -4.54
N SER A 62 5.00 -6.79 -5.23
CA SER A 62 5.72 -5.64 -4.65
C SER A 62 4.76 -4.54 -4.17
N PHE A 63 5.21 -3.69 -3.24
CA PHE A 63 4.39 -2.56 -2.80
C PHE A 63 4.15 -1.55 -3.93
N GLY A 64 5.06 -1.47 -4.91
CA GLY A 64 4.88 -0.67 -6.13
C GLY A 64 3.72 -1.14 -7.00
N PHE A 65 3.46 -2.45 -7.08
CA PHE A 65 2.28 -3.00 -7.74
C PHE A 65 0.99 -2.46 -7.10
N TRP A 66 0.89 -2.51 -5.78
CA TRP A 66 -0.27 -2.03 -5.03
C TRP A 66 -0.42 -0.51 -5.11
N GLN A 67 0.69 0.24 -5.18
CA GLN A 67 0.67 1.69 -5.42
C GLN A 67 0.05 2.02 -6.78
N TYR A 68 0.42 1.30 -7.84
CA TYR A 68 -0.15 1.52 -9.18
C TYR A 68 -1.68 1.40 -9.19
N LEU A 69 -2.24 0.52 -8.37
CA LEU A 69 -3.68 0.34 -8.26
C LEU A 69 -4.41 1.56 -7.66
N ALA A 70 -3.69 2.48 -7.05
CA ALA A 70 -4.24 3.77 -6.58
C ALA A 70 -4.20 4.88 -7.64
N THR A 71 -3.74 4.62 -8.87
CA THR A 71 -3.73 5.61 -9.95
C THR A 71 -5.14 5.95 -10.44
N ASP A 72 -5.29 7.11 -11.06
CA ASP A 72 -6.56 7.52 -11.69
C ASP A 72 -7.03 6.56 -12.78
N LYS A 73 -6.10 5.88 -13.46
CA LYS A 73 -6.40 4.84 -14.44
C LYS A 73 -7.23 3.71 -13.82
N MET A 74 -6.86 3.28 -12.61
CA MET A 74 -7.53 2.18 -11.89
C MET A 74 -8.79 2.61 -11.12
N LYS A 75 -9.07 3.92 -11.05
CA LYS A 75 -10.17 4.50 -10.25
C LYS A 75 -11.53 3.84 -10.53
N ARG A 76 -11.88 3.71 -11.81
CA ARG A 76 -13.17 3.15 -12.21
C ARG A 76 -13.31 1.69 -11.81
N LEU A 77 -12.20 0.97 -11.84
CA LEU A 77 -12.16 -0.45 -11.51
C LEU A 77 -12.16 -0.68 -9.99
N LEU A 78 -11.39 0.07 -9.23
CA LEU A 78 -11.19 -0.18 -7.79
C LEU A 78 -12.04 0.70 -6.89
N PHE A 79 -12.18 1.97 -7.23
CA PHE A 79 -12.81 2.97 -6.36
C PHE A 79 -13.97 3.75 -7.03
N PRO A 80 -14.96 3.08 -7.69
CA PRO A 80 -16.03 3.77 -8.42
C PRO A 80 -16.94 4.58 -7.51
N LYS A 81 -16.98 4.25 -6.21
CA LYS A 81 -17.75 4.96 -5.18
C LYS A 81 -16.85 5.79 -4.25
N GLY A 82 -15.63 6.14 -4.74
CA GLY A 82 -14.64 6.87 -3.96
C GLY A 82 -13.77 5.97 -3.07
N ILE A 83 -12.67 6.52 -2.59
CA ILE A 83 -11.68 5.82 -1.78
C ILE A 83 -12.23 5.45 -0.42
N LYS A 84 -13.02 6.33 0.20
CA LYS A 84 -13.53 6.17 1.57
C LYS A 84 -14.32 4.88 1.77
N LYS A 85 -14.93 4.34 0.71
CA LYS A 85 -15.64 3.06 0.83
C LYS A 85 -14.73 1.93 1.31
N ASN A 86 -13.48 1.93 0.87
CA ASN A 86 -12.49 0.89 1.19
C ASN A 86 -11.51 1.35 2.28
N PHE A 87 -11.08 2.62 2.23
CA PHE A 87 -10.23 3.27 3.20
C PHE A 87 -11.10 4.12 4.15
N LYS A 88 -11.73 3.46 5.11
CA LYS A 88 -12.79 4.06 5.96
C LYS A 88 -12.32 5.25 6.79
N GLY A 89 -11.04 5.35 7.09
CA GLY A 89 -10.45 6.49 7.80
C GLY A 89 -9.99 7.63 6.88
N ALA A 90 -10.16 7.50 5.55
CA ALA A 90 -9.85 8.58 4.62
C ALA A 90 -10.91 9.72 4.72
N PRO A 91 -10.53 10.99 4.42
CA PRO A 91 -11.48 12.07 4.26
C PRO A 91 -12.55 11.77 3.19
N ASP A 92 -13.72 12.41 3.29
CA ASP A 92 -14.83 12.20 2.35
C ASP A 92 -14.48 12.65 0.92
N ASP A 93 -13.65 13.67 0.79
CA ASP A 93 -13.18 14.26 -0.46
C ASP A 93 -11.88 13.63 -0.99
N ALA A 94 -11.31 12.63 -0.28
CA ALA A 94 -10.07 11.97 -0.67
C ALA A 94 -10.18 11.33 -2.06
N LYS A 95 -9.17 11.61 -2.90
CA LYS A 95 -9.08 11.13 -4.29
C LYS A 95 -8.04 10.00 -4.41
N PRO A 96 -8.10 9.18 -5.48
CA PRO A 96 -7.07 8.16 -5.76
C PRO A 96 -5.66 8.73 -5.76
N HIS A 97 -5.46 9.92 -6.32
CA HIS A 97 -4.16 10.60 -6.34
C HIS A 97 -3.62 10.88 -4.93
N ASP A 98 -4.47 11.24 -3.97
CA ASP A 98 -4.04 11.45 -2.58
C ASP A 98 -3.55 10.16 -1.94
N LEU A 99 -4.27 9.05 -2.20
CA LEU A 99 -3.85 7.72 -1.77
C LEU A 99 -2.54 7.30 -2.45
N TYR A 100 -2.43 7.52 -3.76
CA TYR A 100 -1.22 7.22 -4.52
C TYR A 100 0.00 7.93 -3.92
N ASN A 101 -0.08 9.25 -3.70
CA ASN A 101 1.00 10.05 -3.14
C ASN A 101 1.38 9.61 -1.73
N LEU A 102 0.37 9.25 -0.92
CA LEU A 102 0.59 8.78 0.45
C LEU A 102 1.33 7.42 0.46
N ILE A 103 0.92 6.50 -0.42
CA ILE A 103 1.59 5.21 -0.58
C ILE A 103 3.02 5.43 -1.09
N GLU A 104 3.22 6.32 -2.07
CA GLU A 104 4.54 6.65 -2.61
C GLU A 104 5.49 7.18 -1.54
N SER A 105 5.04 8.14 -0.73
CA SER A 105 5.83 8.68 0.38
C SER A 105 6.29 7.58 1.32
N VAL A 106 5.38 6.70 1.74
CA VAL A 106 5.69 5.58 2.64
C VAL A 106 6.62 4.56 1.97
N ARG A 107 6.39 4.23 0.69
CA ARG A 107 7.20 3.28 -0.06
C ARG A 107 8.66 3.74 -0.22
N LEU A 108 8.85 4.99 -0.63
CA LEU A 108 10.17 5.58 -0.80
C LEU A 108 10.93 5.62 0.52
N TRP A 109 10.24 6.01 1.60
CA TRP A 109 10.84 6.06 2.93
C TRP A 109 11.21 4.67 3.46
N ARG A 110 10.31 3.71 3.34
CA ARG A 110 10.57 2.31 3.71
C ARG A 110 11.77 1.74 2.94
N ASN A 111 11.88 2.04 1.63
CA ASN A 111 13.02 1.57 0.84
C ASN A 111 14.33 2.17 1.33
N ARG A 112 14.37 3.47 1.67
CA ARG A 112 15.57 4.07 2.27
C ARG A 112 15.99 3.36 3.56
N ILE A 113 15.04 3.07 4.43
CA ILE A 113 15.30 2.33 5.69
C ILE A 113 15.79 0.92 5.39
N ALA A 114 15.12 0.21 4.50
CA ALA A 114 15.47 -1.17 4.13
C ALA A 114 16.87 -1.29 3.50
N HIS A 115 17.32 -0.25 2.79
CA HIS A 115 18.66 -0.16 2.20
C HIS A 115 19.68 0.55 3.10
N HIS A 116 19.39 0.73 4.40
CA HIS A 116 20.25 1.40 5.37
C HIS A 116 20.72 2.80 4.97
N ASN A 117 19.98 3.49 4.13
CA ASN A 117 20.29 4.85 3.72
C ASN A 117 20.02 5.84 4.85
N ALA A 118 20.84 6.88 4.97
CA ALA A 118 20.64 7.95 5.94
C ALA A 118 19.26 8.59 5.80
N ILE A 119 18.57 8.77 6.95
CA ILE A 119 17.19 9.28 7.00
C ILE A 119 17.05 10.53 7.89
N PHE A 120 18.05 10.83 8.72
CA PHE A 120 17.96 11.87 9.75
C PHE A 120 17.79 13.30 9.19
N ASP A 121 18.30 13.57 7.98
CA ASP A 121 18.22 14.84 7.27
C ASP A 121 17.04 14.93 6.26
N LYS A 122 16.25 13.87 6.12
CA LYS A 122 15.19 13.73 5.12
C LYS A 122 13.76 13.88 5.68
N GLY A 123 13.60 14.62 6.76
CA GLY A 123 12.31 14.90 7.37
C GLY A 123 11.62 13.67 7.98
N PRO A 124 12.27 12.91 8.88
CA PRO A 124 11.71 11.69 9.45
C PRO A 124 10.37 11.91 10.16
N ALA A 125 10.14 13.08 10.75
CA ALA A 125 8.87 13.40 11.40
C ALA A 125 7.70 13.45 10.38
N SER A 126 7.89 14.14 9.26
CA SER A 126 6.90 14.24 8.20
C SER A 126 6.59 12.86 7.60
N LYS A 127 7.61 12.03 7.37
CA LYS A 127 7.45 10.68 6.83
C LYS A 127 6.75 9.73 7.81
N TYR A 128 6.99 9.91 9.10
CA TYR A 128 6.23 9.20 10.13
C TYR A 128 4.75 9.60 10.12
N GLN A 129 4.44 10.90 9.95
CA GLN A 129 3.05 11.36 9.82
C GLN A 129 2.36 10.78 8.57
N ASP A 130 3.06 10.71 7.44
CA ASP A 130 2.53 10.06 6.23
C ASP A 130 2.21 8.57 6.49
N ALA A 131 3.09 7.86 7.20
CA ALA A 131 2.86 6.47 7.56
C ALA A 131 1.66 6.29 8.51
N LEU A 132 1.55 7.15 9.54
CA LEU A 132 0.38 7.16 10.45
C LEU A 132 -0.91 7.47 9.70
N LYS A 133 -0.88 8.46 8.80
CA LYS A 133 -2.03 8.83 7.97
C LYS A 133 -2.46 7.64 7.10
N LEU A 134 -1.53 6.96 6.43
CA LEU A 134 -1.85 5.79 5.62
C LEU A 134 -2.47 4.66 6.45
N ILE A 135 -1.93 4.38 7.64
CA ILE A 135 -2.50 3.40 8.57
C ILE A 135 -3.91 3.82 9.00
N SER A 136 -4.10 5.08 9.40
CA SER A 136 -5.40 5.60 9.82
C SER A 136 -6.44 5.54 8.71
N TRP A 137 -6.04 5.73 7.45
CA TRP A 137 -6.95 5.58 6.31
C TRP A 137 -7.42 4.12 6.15
N THR A 138 -6.56 3.15 6.45
CA THR A 138 -6.96 1.72 6.43
C THR A 138 -7.81 1.34 7.65
N SER A 139 -7.42 1.83 8.84
CA SER A 139 -8.09 1.57 10.12
C SER A 139 -7.77 2.69 11.11
N VAL A 140 -8.80 3.42 11.53
CA VAL A 140 -8.68 4.50 12.52
C VAL A 140 -8.18 3.96 13.86
N ASP A 141 -8.69 2.81 14.29
CA ASP A 141 -8.30 2.19 15.56
C ASP A 141 -6.83 1.77 15.56
N LEU A 142 -6.36 1.18 14.44
CA LEU A 142 -4.96 0.81 14.29
C LEU A 142 -4.06 2.06 14.25
N GLY A 143 -4.47 3.12 13.56
CA GLY A 143 -3.76 4.40 13.54
C GLY A 143 -3.62 4.99 14.94
N ASN A 144 -4.69 5.01 15.71
CA ASN A 144 -4.70 5.47 17.09
C ASN A 144 -3.81 4.60 17.99
N TRP A 145 -3.86 3.29 17.83
CA TRP A 145 -3.03 2.38 18.61
C TRP A 145 -1.54 2.59 18.31
N VAL A 146 -1.16 2.66 17.03
CA VAL A 146 0.24 2.91 16.62
C VAL A 146 0.72 4.26 17.14
N SER A 147 -0.07 5.33 16.98
CA SER A 147 0.27 6.68 17.45
C SER A 147 0.57 6.72 18.95
N LYS A 148 -0.20 5.98 19.76
CA LYS A 148 -0.02 5.93 21.22
C LYS A 148 1.17 5.07 21.68
N ARG A 149 1.56 4.07 20.89
CA ARG A 149 2.60 3.10 21.27
C ARG A 149 3.96 3.35 20.61
N CYS A 150 3.97 4.01 19.47
CA CYS A 150 5.21 4.24 18.72
C CYS A 150 6.05 5.37 19.33
N LYS A 151 7.34 5.08 19.54
CA LYS A 151 8.30 6.02 20.16
C LYS A 151 9.05 6.89 19.14
N VAL A 152 8.69 6.85 17.86
CA VAL A 152 9.41 7.56 16.79
C VAL A 152 9.53 9.06 17.08
N ASN A 153 8.44 9.72 17.48
CA ASN A 153 8.49 11.16 17.82
C ASN A 153 9.43 11.45 19.01
N GLN A 154 9.43 10.57 20.01
CA GLN A 154 10.36 10.72 21.16
C GLN A 154 11.81 10.59 20.72
N VAL A 155 12.12 9.61 19.86
CA VAL A 155 13.49 9.42 19.33
C VAL A 155 13.91 10.62 18.47
N ILE A 156 13.02 11.13 17.61
CA ILE A 156 13.30 12.29 16.76
C ILE A 156 13.60 13.54 17.62
N ASN A 157 12.82 13.76 18.68
CA ASN A 157 12.98 14.94 19.55
C ASN A 157 14.25 14.86 20.40
N ASN A 158 14.71 13.65 20.74
CA ASN A 158 15.89 13.42 21.57
C ASN A 158 17.20 13.30 20.76
N ARG A 159 17.16 13.50 19.43
CA ARG A 159 18.39 13.45 18.63
C ARG A 159 19.36 14.54 19.04
N PRO A 160 20.71 14.26 19.05
CA PRO A 160 21.71 15.27 19.27
C PRO A 160 21.55 16.44 18.27
N ARG A 161 21.59 17.66 18.77
CA ARG A 161 21.67 18.84 17.90
C ARG A 161 23.11 18.93 17.41
N SER A 162 23.32 19.09 16.11
CA SER A 162 24.62 19.46 15.57
C SER A 162 25.00 20.83 16.15
N SER A 163 26.12 20.88 16.84
CA SER A 163 26.77 22.13 17.30
C SER A 163 27.13 22.97 16.07
#